data_1d194c93af73fbba973343f688becc5a
#
_entry.id   1d194c93af73fbba973343f688becc5a
#
_cell.length_a   1.000
_cell.length_b   1.000
_cell.length_c   1.000
_cell.angle_alpha   90.00
_cell.angle_beta   90.00
_cell.angle_gamma   90.00
#
_symmetry.space_group_name_H-M   'P 1'
#
loop_
_entity.id
_entity.type
_entity.pdbx_description
1 polymer ?
#
loop_
_entity_poly.entity_id
_entity_poly.type
_entity_poly.pdbx_seq_one_letter_code
_entity_poly.pdbx_strand_id
1 'polypeptide(L)'
;MNSCNFIGRLAHNPELIPVDSTHVARFTLAVEDYRRSRDGKKTKRVDYFDFEAWDSGATTICKYCKKGDALAVFTTGRQYKWVEDDGSRNSRIKFRVNKFKLIGTRNKYTEPEVTVDESSEETTG
;
A
#
# COMPACT_ATOMS: atom_id res chain seq x y z
N MET A 1 11.51 13.45 -13.27
CA MET A 1 11.10 12.04 -13.13
C MET A 1 10.36 11.84 -11.81
N ASN A 2 9.29 11.09 -11.84
CA ASN A 2 8.49 10.87 -10.65
C ASN A 2 7.99 9.43 -10.67
N SER A 3 8.76 8.55 -10.06
CA SER A 3 8.44 7.13 -10.07
C SER A 3 8.74 6.56 -8.70
N CYS A 4 7.70 6.08 -8.05
CA CYS A 4 7.81 5.54 -6.69
C CYS A 4 7.23 4.13 -6.69
N ASN A 5 8.04 3.16 -6.37
CA ASN A 5 7.61 1.77 -6.45
C ASN A 5 7.69 1.12 -5.10
N PHE A 6 6.72 0.30 -4.80
CA PHE A 6 6.62 -0.32 -3.48
C PHE A 6 6.19 -1.76 -3.58
N ILE A 7 6.61 -2.55 -2.62
CA ILE A 7 6.06 -3.88 -2.41
C ILE A 7 5.60 -3.90 -0.97
N GLY A 8 4.36 -4.29 -0.77
CA GLY A 8 3.82 -4.36 0.59
C GLY A 8 2.58 -5.21 0.65
N ARG A 9 2.00 -5.30 1.83
CA ARG A 9 0.78 -6.07 2.04
C ARG A 9 -0.37 -5.13 2.33
N LEU A 10 -1.53 -5.47 1.80
CA LEU A 10 -2.71 -4.66 2.04
C LEU A 10 -3.05 -4.66 3.53
N ALA A 11 -3.14 -3.46 4.09
CA ALA A 11 -3.48 -3.31 5.50
C ALA A 11 -4.96 -3.56 5.75
N HIS A 12 -5.79 -3.32 4.74
CA HIS A 12 -7.21 -3.61 4.80
C HIS A 12 -7.68 -3.94 3.38
N ASN A 13 -8.94 -4.33 3.25
CA ASN A 13 -9.47 -4.54 1.91
C ASN A 13 -9.53 -3.22 1.16
N PRO A 14 -9.23 -3.21 -0.13
CA PRO A 14 -9.32 -1.98 -0.90
C PRO A 14 -10.77 -1.47 -0.93
N GLU A 15 -10.90 -0.15 -0.96
CA GLU A 15 -12.20 0.48 -0.95
C GLU A 15 -12.47 1.04 -2.33
N LEU A 16 -13.58 0.68 -2.93
CA LEU A 16 -13.96 1.17 -4.25
C LEU A 16 -14.94 2.31 -4.10
N ILE A 17 -14.58 3.46 -4.62
CA ILE A 17 -15.37 4.68 -4.46
C ILE A 17 -15.76 5.19 -5.83
N PRO A 18 -17.04 5.40 -6.09
CA PRO A 18 -17.44 5.98 -7.36
C PRO A 18 -17.13 7.47 -7.37
N VAL A 19 -16.61 7.94 -8.47
CA VAL A 19 -16.29 9.35 -8.64
C VAL A 19 -16.73 9.75 -10.05
N ASP A 20 -17.76 10.57 -10.13
CA ASP A 20 -18.34 10.98 -11.41
C ASP A 20 -18.66 9.76 -12.27
N SER A 21 -18.06 9.62 -13.42
CA SER A 21 -18.37 8.50 -14.30
C SER A 21 -17.38 7.35 -14.18
N THR A 22 -16.53 7.39 -13.16
CA THR A 22 -15.51 6.36 -13.02
C THR A 22 -15.43 5.90 -11.57
N HIS A 23 -14.36 5.20 -11.22
CA HIS A 23 -14.15 4.69 -9.88
C HIS A 23 -12.71 4.89 -9.48
N VAL A 24 -12.49 5.04 -8.17
CA VAL A 24 -11.15 5.06 -7.62
C VAL A 24 -11.10 4.00 -6.51
N ALA A 25 -10.04 3.24 -6.49
CA ALA A 25 -9.78 2.31 -5.40
C ALA A 25 -8.75 2.94 -4.48
N ARG A 26 -9.05 2.99 -3.21
CA ARG A 26 -8.11 3.48 -2.20
C ARG A 26 -7.67 2.32 -1.35
N PHE A 27 -6.39 2.25 -1.11
CA PHE A 27 -5.86 1.18 -0.28
C PHE A 27 -4.55 1.62 0.35
N THR A 28 -4.17 0.92 1.40
CA THR A 28 -2.96 1.20 2.14
C THR A 28 -2.10 -0.05 2.14
N LEU A 29 -0.82 0.13 1.88
CA LEU A 29 0.12 -0.98 1.97
C LEU A 29 1.04 -0.79 3.16
N ALA A 30 1.28 -1.88 3.87
CA ALA A 30 2.29 -1.94 4.91
C ALA A 30 3.59 -2.38 4.23
N VAL A 31 4.56 -1.50 4.23
CA VAL A 31 5.84 -1.74 3.56
C VAL A 31 6.90 -1.96 4.63
N GLU A 32 7.52 -3.13 4.59
CA GLU A 32 8.49 -3.51 5.60
C GLU A 32 9.90 -3.26 5.13
N ASP A 33 10.72 -2.78 6.02
CA ASP A 33 12.12 -2.52 5.74
C ASP A 33 12.94 -3.09 6.89
N TYR A 34 13.95 -3.88 6.58
CA TYR A 34 14.77 -4.52 7.59
C TYR A 34 16.14 -3.88 7.63
N ARG A 35 16.63 -3.62 8.83
CA ARG A 35 17.94 -3.04 9.01
C ARG A 35 18.74 -3.85 10.00
N ARG A 36 20.04 -3.84 9.81
CA ARG A 36 20.93 -4.48 10.77
C ARG A 36 21.72 -3.37 11.47
N SER A 37 21.66 -3.34 12.79
CA SER A 37 22.37 -2.32 13.54
C SER A 37 23.83 -2.72 13.69
N ARG A 38 24.61 -1.81 14.26
CA ARG A 38 26.03 -2.06 14.44
C ARG A 38 26.31 -3.24 15.31
N ASP A 39 25.48 -3.50 16.30
CA ASP A 39 25.69 -4.60 17.22
C ASP A 39 25.15 -5.90 16.63
N GLY A 40 24.76 -5.91 15.37
CA GLY A 40 24.31 -7.12 14.71
C GLY A 40 22.83 -7.42 14.88
N LYS A 41 22.12 -6.60 15.62
CA LYS A 41 20.71 -6.85 15.81
C LYS A 41 19.93 -6.44 14.58
N LYS A 42 18.91 -7.23 14.29
CA LYS A 42 18.06 -6.98 13.16
C LYS A 42 16.82 -6.23 13.65
N THR A 43 16.52 -5.12 13.03
CA THR A 43 15.34 -4.36 13.38
C THR A 43 14.45 -4.26 12.16
N LYS A 44 13.17 -4.12 12.38
CA LYS A 44 12.20 -4.00 11.31
C LYS A 44 11.44 -2.69 11.46
N ARG A 45 11.26 -2.02 10.34
CA ARG A 45 10.45 -0.82 10.30
C ARG A 45 9.31 -1.07 9.34
N VAL A 46 8.12 -0.61 9.70
CA VAL A 46 6.97 -0.73 8.82
C VAL A 46 6.41 0.65 8.60
N ASP A 47 6.26 1.02 7.35
CA ASP A 47 5.64 2.28 7.00
C ASP A 47 4.36 1.99 6.23
N TYR A 48 3.36 2.83 6.42
CA TYR A 48 2.08 2.65 5.76
C TYR A 48 1.92 3.77 4.74
N PHE A 49 1.67 3.40 3.50
CA PHE A 49 1.51 4.38 2.43
C PHE A 49 0.14 4.21 1.79
N ASP A 50 -0.46 5.33 1.45
CA ASP A 50 -1.78 5.35 0.84
C ASP A 50 -1.68 5.46 -0.66
N PHE A 51 -2.50 4.68 -1.33
CA PHE A 51 -2.48 4.58 -2.79
C PHE A 51 -3.86 4.76 -3.36
N GLU A 52 -3.91 5.20 -4.62
CA GLU A 52 -5.16 5.24 -5.34
C GLU A 52 -4.95 4.70 -6.75
N ALA A 53 -5.91 3.91 -7.20
CA ALA A 53 -5.92 3.37 -8.55
C ALA A 53 -7.23 3.78 -9.19
N TRP A 54 -7.19 4.11 -10.47
CA TRP A 54 -8.35 4.65 -11.16
C TRP A 54 -8.85 3.72 -12.24
N ASP A 55 -10.13 3.87 -12.59
CA ASP A 55 -10.76 3.20 -13.74
C ASP A 55 -10.68 1.67 -13.64
N SER A 56 -10.23 1.02 -14.67
CA SER A 56 -10.18 -0.44 -14.68
C SER A 56 -9.20 -0.99 -13.66
N GLY A 57 -8.15 -0.24 -13.34
CA GLY A 57 -7.24 -0.66 -12.29
C GLY A 57 -7.94 -0.71 -10.94
N ALA A 58 -8.85 0.23 -10.70
CA ALA A 58 -9.59 0.27 -9.44
C ALA A 58 -10.46 -0.97 -9.28
N THR A 59 -11.22 -1.31 -10.31
CA THR A 59 -12.11 -2.45 -10.22
C THR A 59 -11.32 -3.75 -10.12
N THR A 60 -10.22 -3.84 -10.82
CA THR A 60 -9.40 -5.05 -10.78
C THR A 60 -8.79 -5.28 -9.40
N ILE A 61 -8.24 -4.24 -8.81
CA ILE A 61 -7.67 -4.37 -7.47
C ILE A 61 -8.74 -4.79 -6.47
N CYS A 62 -9.89 -4.15 -6.50
CA CYS A 62 -10.94 -4.46 -5.55
C CYS A 62 -11.52 -5.85 -5.75
N LYS A 63 -11.48 -6.35 -6.97
CA LYS A 63 -12.00 -7.67 -7.25
C LYS A 63 -11.07 -8.78 -6.78
N TYR A 64 -9.78 -8.61 -7.00
CA TYR A 64 -8.83 -9.70 -6.77
C TYR A 64 -7.96 -9.59 -5.53
N CYS A 65 -7.92 -8.45 -4.89
CA CYS A 65 -6.99 -8.24 -3.78
C CYS A 65 -7.73 -8.03 -2.47
N LYS A 66 -7.22 -8.65 -1.43
CA LYS A 66 -7.84 -8.58 -0.10
C LYS A 66 -6.79 -8.28 0.95
N LYS A 67 -7.24 -7.92 2.13
CA LYS A 67 -6.36 -7.64 3.26
C LYS A 67 -5.32 -8.74 3.39
N GLY A 68 -4.08 -8.35 3.53
CA GLY A 68 -2.97 -9.27 3.71
C GLY A 68 -2.29 -9.72 2.44
N ASP A 69 -2.90 -9.49 1.29
CA ASP A 69 -2.29 -9.86 0.02
C ASP A 69 -1.08 -8.97 -0.27
N ALA A 70 -0.08 -9.53 -0.91
CA ALA A 70 1.14 -8.81 -1.25
C ALA A 70 1.05 -8.26 -2.67
N LEU A 71 1.32 -6.98 -2.80
CA LEU A 71 1.25 -6.30 -4.08
C LEU A 71 2.54 -5.57 -4.37
N ALA A 72 2.92 -5.54 -5.64
CA ALA A 72 3.93 -4.62 -6.12
C ALA A 72 3.19 -3.53 -6.88
N VAL A 73 3.48 -2.26 -6.55
CA VAL A 73 2.82 -1.15 -7.21
C VAL A 73 3.86 -0.20 -7.79
N PHE A 74 3.59 0.28 -8.99
CA PHE A 74 4.45 1.22 -9.68
C PHE A 74 3.65 2.51 -9.77
N THR A 75 4.13 3.57 -9.13
CA THR A 75 3.29 4.74 -8.88
C THR A 75 3.97 6.04 -9.22
N THR A 76 3.15 7.07 -9.29
CA THR A 76 3.59 8.45 -9.39
C THR A 76 3.15 9.13 -8.09
N GLY A 77 4.06 9.82 -7.43
CA GLY A 77 3.69 10.60 -6.25
C GLY A 77 2.93 11.84 -6.67
N ARG A 78 1.82 12.10 -6.03
CA ARG A 78 0.99 13.27 -6.34
C ARG A 78 0.74 14.04 -5.07
N GLN A 79 0.77 15.34 -5.18
CA GLN A 79 0.50 16.22 -4.06
C GLN A 79 -0.90 16.77 -4.19
N TYR A 80 -1.69 16.59 -3.14
CA TYR A 80 -3.04 17.12 -3.07
C TYR A 80 -3.02 18.26 -2.09
N LYS A 81 -3.55 19.41 -2.51
CA LYS A 81 -3.56 20.61 -1.70
C LYS A 81 -4.98 21.05 -1.48
N TRP A 82 -5.27 21.54 -0.31
CA TRP A 82 -6.61 22.08 -0.03
C TRP A 82 -6.50 23.17 1.03
N VAL A 83 -7.58 23.93 1.16
CA VAL A 83 -7.67 25.00 2.11
C VAL A 83 -8.74 24.63 3.11
N GLU A 84 -8.40 24.72 4.40
CA GLU A 84 -9.35 24.42 5.45
C GLU A 84 -10.31 25.58 5.66
N ASP A 85 -11.37 25.33 6.44
CA ASP A 85 -12.36 26.37 6.71
C ASP A 85 -11.75 27.59 7.39
N ASP A 86 -10.72 27.41 8.18
CA ASP A 86 -10.07 28.51 8.86
C ASP A 86 -9.05 29.21 7.98
N GLY A 87 -8.96 28.86 6.71
CA GLY A 87 -8.04 29.52 5.80
C GLY A 87 -6.65 28.91 5.74
N SER A 88 -6.35 27.93 6.59
CA SER A 88 -5.03 27.33 6.57
C SER A 88 -4.90 26.43 5.36
N ARG A 89 -3.67 26.30 4.85
CA ARG A 89 -3.40 25.48 3.69
C ARG A 89 -2.79 24.18 4.13
N ASN A 90 -3.24 23.08 3.55
CA ASN A 90 -2.73 21.77 3.85
C ASN A 90 -2.39 21.02 2.60
N SER A 91 -1.54 20.01 2.72
CA SER A 91 -1.20 19.18 1.59
C SER A 91 -0.94 17.77 2.06
N ARG A 92 -1.08 16.84 1.16
CA ARG A 92 -0.84 15.43 1.44
C ARG A 92 -0.29 14.80 0.17
N ILE A 93 0.59 13.85 0.34
CA ILE A 93 1.12 13.11 -0.79
C ILE A 93 0.40 11.77 -0.87
N LYS A 94 -0.08 11.44 -2.04
CA LYS A 94 -0.66 10.15 -2.31
C LYS A 94 0.04 9.57 -3.52
N PHE A 95 0.03 8.25 -3.62
CA PHE A 95 0.69 7.59 -4.72
C PHE A 95 -0.37 7.04 -5.68
N ARG A 96 -0.32 7.51 -6.91
CA ARG A 96 -1.26 7.08 -7.92
C ARG A 96 -0.70 5.89 -8.64
N VAL A 97 -1.43 4.79 -8.64
CA VAL A 97 -0.93 3.55 -9.21
C VAL A 97 -1.03 3.58 -10.72
N ASN A 98 0.09 3.35 -11.38
CA ASN A 98 0.15 3.24 -12.83
C ASN A 98 0.06 1.79 -13.26
N LYS A 99 0.60 0.90 -12.43
CA LYS A 99 0.63 -0.51 -12.73
C LYS A 99 0.77 -1.26 -11.41
N PHE A 100 0.17 -2.42 -11.31
CA PHE A 100 0.34 -3.22 -10.11
C PHE A 100 0.43 -4.70 -10.49
N LYS A 101 0.96 -5.48 -9.58
CA LYS A 101 1.05 -6.90 -9.76
C LYS A 101 0.75 -7.57 -8.42
N LEU A 102 -0.15 -8.54 -8.44
CA LEU A 102 -0.44 -9.31 -7.25
C LEU A 102 0.66 -10.35 -7.12
N ILE A 103 1.45 -10.23 -6.05
CA ILE A 103 2.58 -11.11 -5.85
C ILE A 103 2.16 -12.38 -5.17
N GLY A 104 1.29 -12.29 -4.19
CA GLY A 104 0.82 -13.47 -3.48
C GLY A 104 -0.37 -13.17 -2.64
N THR A 105 -1.22 -14.17 -2.46
CA THR A 105 -2.38 -14.01 -1.63
C THR A 105 -2.13 -14.68 -0.30
N ARG A 106 -2.65 -14.08 0.74
CA ARG A 106 -2.46 -14.60 2.06
C ARG A 106 -3.05 -15.99 2.19
N ASN A 107 -4.18 -16.21 1.57
CA ASN A 107 -4.84 -17.49 1.69
C ASN A 107 -4.15 -18.61 0.96
N LYS A 108 -3.45 -18.32 -0.09
CA LYS A 108 -2.75 -19.34 -0.82
C LYS A 108 -1.46 -19.74 -0.19
N TYR A 109 -0.86 -18.87 0.56
CA TYR A 109 0.40 -19.16 1.16
C TYR A 109 0.26 -19.75 2.46
N THR A 110 0.56 -20.98 2.58
CA THR A 110 0.62 -21.58 3.84
C THR A 110 2.01 -21.88 4.17
N GLU A 111 2.97 -21.27 3.55
CA GLU A 111 4.24 -21.52 3.86
C GLU A 111 4.67 -21.11 5.11
N PRO A 112 5.37 -21.78 5.56
CA PRO A 112 5.78 -21.52 6.84
C PRO A 112 6.49 -20.29 6.98
N GLU A 113 6.65 -19.92 6.55
CA GLU A 113 7.17 -18.99 6.76
C GLU A 113 7.79 -18.69 7.59
N VAL A 114 7.96 -18.84 7.55
CA VAL A 114 8.53 -18.66 8.08
C VAL A 114 8.98 -17.96 8.79
N THR A 115 9.30 -17.93 8.77
CA THR A 115 9.83 -17.37 9.29
C THR A 115 9.69 -16.32 9.75
N VAL A 116 9.40 -16.06 9.37
CA VAL A 116 9.33 -15.13 9.57
C VAL A 116 9.15 -14.47 10.31
N ASP A 117 9.04 -14.51 10.15
CA ASP A 117 9.06 -13.64 10.67
C ASP A 117 8.03 -13.25 11.44
N GLU A 118 7.89 -13.59 12.48
CA GLU A 118 6.99 -13.19 13.35
C GLU A 118 6.85 -11.76 13.43
N SER A 119 7.91 -11.09 13.22
CA SER A 119 7.79 -9.65 13.28
C SER A 119 6.88 -9.15 12.19
N SER A 120 6.75 -9.87 11.12
CA SER A 120 5.83 -9.43 10.11
C SER A 120 4.44 -9.47 10.58
N GLU A 121 4.10 -10.40 11.41
CA GLU A 121 2.78 -10.48 11.87
C GLU A 121 2.39 -9.37 12.72
N GLU A 122 3.28 -8.92 13.55
CA GLU A 122 2.96 -7.86 14.40
C GLU A 122 2.56 -6.66 13.69
N THR A 123 3.19 -6.42 12.58
CA THR A 123 2.97 -5.18 11.90
C THR A 123 1.81 -5.22 10.98
N THR A 124 1.40 -6.36 10.53
CA THR A 124 0.26 -6.37 9.65
C THR A 124 -1.00 -6.38 10.42
N GLY A 125 -0.91 -6.58 11.65
CA GLY A 125 -1.98 -6.55 12.61
C GLY A 125 -3.32 -6.21 12.31
#